data_7039a15626f3472475ceff6b6f1537e3
#
_entry.id   7039a15626f3472475ceff6b6f1537e3
#
_cell.length_a   1.000
_cell.length_b   1.000
_cell.length_c   1.000
_cell.angle_alpha   90.00
_cell.angle_beta   90.00
_cell.angle_gamma   90.00
#
_symmetry.space_group_name_H-M   'P 1'
#
loop_
_entity.id
_entity.type
_entity.pdbx_description
1 polymer ?
#
loop_
_entity_poly.entity_id
_entity_poly.type
_entity_poly.pdbx_seq_one_letter_code
_entity_poly.pdbx_strand_id
1 'polypeptide(L)'
;AAYGVVLITTKKGKDEKAKISFSSNWSVNSPTRKPEYMDSWTFANFHNLTNRNSGGGDYYDKNYMDHIYAYYTDPKHNLPVFIDPSNPNKYLYCGNTDWIDETIKDNTLMQQYTLSLNGGSGKTAYYGSIGFLDQGGTLKHYDDKYRRFNVNLNLTSDVTNWLQVRLKTVYNNTYRDAPYGSNNSDETAQDRK
;
A
#
# COMPACT_ATOMS: atom_id res chain seq x y z
N ALA A 1 -29.90 18.67 -20.49
CA ALA A 1 -28.79 18.75 -19.54
C ALA A 1 -27.72 17.75 -19.96
N ALA A 2 -26.51 18.24 -20.24
CA ALA A 2 -25.41 17.42 -20.76
C ALA A 2 -24.63 16.65 -19.67
N TYR A 3 -25.05 16.75 -18.40
CA TYR A 3 -24.33 16.17 -17.27
C TYR A 3 -25.24 15.31 -16.43
N GLY A 4 -24.82 14.08 -16.16
CA GLY A 4 -25.51 13.17 -15.22
C GLY A 4 -25.40 13.69 -13.78
N VAL A 5 -26.40 13.36 -12.96
CA VAL A 5 -26.40 13.69 -11.52
C VAL A 5 -26.25 12.39 -10.73
N VAL A 6 -25.29 12.34 -9.81
CA VAL A 6 -25.14 11.25 -8.85
C VAL A 6 -25.72 11.70 -7.50
N LEU A 7 -26.81 11.09 -7.06
CA LEU A 7 -27.41 11.33 -5.75
C LEU A 7 -26.95 10.27 -4.76
N ILE A 8 -26.19 10.69 -3.73
CA ILE A 8 -25.75 9.80 -2.65
C ILE A 8 -26.65 10.02 -1.43
N THR A 9 -27.38 8.98 -1.04
CA THR A 9 -28.23 8.98 0.15
C THR A 9 -27.60 8.12 1.23
N THR A 10 -27.30 8.70 2.38
CA THR A 10 -26.77 7.97 3.55
C THR A 10 -27.89 7.20 4.26
N LYS A 11 -27.51 6.13 4.98
CA LYS A 11 -28.46 5.39 5.83
C LYS A 11 -29.07 6.32 6.89
N LYS A 12 -30.35 6.21 7.06
CA LYS A 12 -31.14 6.95 8.06
C LYS A 12 -31.69 5.97 9.09
N GLY A 13 -32.01 6.47 10.28
CA GLY A 13 -32.80 5.73 11.26
C GLY A 13 -34.18 5.36 10.70
N LYS A 14 -34.73 4.28 11.21
CA LYS A 14 -36.07 3.82 10.90
C LYS A 14 -36.88 3.73 12.21
N ASP A 15 -38.19 3.93 12.12
CA ASP A 15 -39.10 3.70 13.24
C ASP A 15 -39.28 2.17 13.45
N GLU A 16 -38.34 1.58 14.13
CA GLU A 16 -38.29 0.16 14.43
C GLU A 16 -37.49 -0.07 15.72
N LYS A 17 -37.66 -1.25 16.33
CA LYS A 17 -36.86 -1.64 17.51
C LYS A 17 -35.37 -1.51 17.23
N ALA A 18 -34.62 -1.08 18.23
CA ALA A 18 -33.18 -0.94 18.16
C ALA A 18 -32.52 -2.21 17.64
N LYS A 19 -31.74 -2.10 16.58
CA LYS A 19 -30.99 -3.20 15.98
C LYS A 19 -29.51 -2.84 15.96
N ILE A 20 -28.71 -3.69 16.59
CA ILE A 20 -27.25 -3.62 16.54
C ILE A 20 -26.78 -4.59 15.46
N SER A 21 -25.85 -4.12 14.63
CA SER A 21 -25.22 -4.95 13.61
C SER A 21 -23.71 -4.79 13.68
N PHE A 22 -23.02 -5.90 13.72
CA PHE A 22 -21.57 -5.96 13.65
C PHE A 22 -21.15 -6.70 12.38
N SER A 23 -20.17 -6.15 11.66
CA SER A 23 -19.55 -6.83 10.54
C SER A 23 -18.03 -6.75 10.66
N SER A 24 -17.39 -7.83 10.27
CA SER A 24 -15.93 -7.94 10.20
C SER A 24 -15.58 -8.51 8.83
N ASN A 25 -14.62 -7.88 8.17
CA ASN A 25 -14.08 -8.34 6.89
C ASN A 25 -12.56 -8.43 7.00
N TRP A 26 -12.04 -9.60 6.67
CA TRP A 26 -10.61 -9.87 6.65
C TRP A 26 -10.24 -10.31 5.26
N SER A 27 -9.23 -9.68 4.69
CA SER A 27 -8.74 -10.05 3.37
C SER A 27 -7.23 -10.07 3.35
N VAL A 28 -6.71 -10.97 2.51
CA VAL A 28 -5.30 -11.04 2.18
C VAL A 28 -5.14 -10.44 0.79
N ASN A 29 -4.33 -9.40 0.69
CA ASN A 29 -4.05 -8.72 -0.56
C ASN A 29 -2.68 -9.17 -1.07
N SER A 30 -2.62 -9.56 -2.33
CA SER A 30 -1.38 -9.94 -3.02
C SER A 30 -1.18 -9.06 -4.25
N PRO A 31 0.05 -8.71 -4.62
CA PRO A 31 0.32 -8.07 -5.90
C PRO A 31 -0.19 -8.94 -7.04
N THR A 32 -1.03 -8.40 -7.92
CA THR A 32 -1.55 -9.15 -9.08
C THR A 32 -0.43 -9.50 -10.06
N ARG A 33 0.59 -8.65 -10.13
CA ARG A 33 1.78 -8.84 -10.96
C ARG A 33 2.97 -8.16 -10.30
N LYS A 34 4.06 -8.90 -10.17
CA LYS A 34 5.37 -8.35 -9.85
C LYS A 34 6.15 -8.19 -11.16
N PRO A 35 6.84 -7.07 -11.39
CA PRO A 35 7.78 -6.98 -12.51
C PRO A 35 8.92 -7.96 -12.30
N GLU A 36 9.38 -8.55 -13.38
CA GLU A 36 10.58 -9.41 -13.40
C GLU A 36 11.75 -8.58 -13.90
N TYR A 37 12.83 -8.55 -13.13
CA TYR A 37 14.09 -7.94 -13.55
C TYR A 37 15.02 -9.00 -14.15
N MET A 38 15.93 -8.53 -14.99
CA MET A 38 16.99 -9.38 -15.49
C MET A 38 17.87 -9.87 -14.32
N ASP A 39 18.27 -11.11 -14.36
CA ASP A 39 19.35 -11.62 -13.53
C ASP A 39 20.70 -10.92 -13.83
N SER A 40 21.65 -11.05 -12.91
CA SER A 40 22.94 -10.35 -13.03
C SER A 40 23.73 -10.72 -14.28
N TRP A 41 23.67 -11.98 -14.71
CA TRP A 41 24.35 -12.44 -15.93
C TRP A 41 23.74 -11.86 -17.20
N THR A 42 22.42 -11.94 -17.32
CA THR A 42 21.67 -11.36 -18.44
C THR A 42 21.85 -9.85 -18.51
N PHE A 43 21.77 -9.16 -17.35
CA PHE A 43 21.98 -7.74 -17.26
C PHE A 43 23.38 -7.31 -17.71
N ALA A 44 24.42 -7.99 -17.24
CA ALA A 44 25.80 -7.67 -17.59
C ALA A 44 26.08 -7.86 -19.08
N ASN A 45 25.57 -8.96 -19.68
CA ASN A 45 25.66 -9.17 -21.12
C ASN A 45 24.93 -8.09 -21.92
N PHE A 46 23.70 -7.74 -21.50
CA PHE A 46 22.91 -6.69 -22.16
C PHE A 46 23.62 -5.34 -22.07
N HIS A 47 24.19 -5.01 -20.90
CA HIS A 47 24.89 -3.77 -20.69
C HIS A 47 26.15 -3.66 -21.57
N ASN A 48 26.96 -4.72 -21.64
CA ASN A 48 28.13 -4.78 -22.53
C ASN A 48 27.73 -4.66 -24.01
N LEU A 49 26.65 -5.34 -24.43
CA LEU A 49 26.12 -5.23 -25.79
C LEU A 49 25.69 -3.79 -26.11
N THR A 50 24.99 -3.15 -25.20
CA THR A 50 24.53 -1.76 -25.37
C THR A 50 25.72 -0.80 -25.49
N ASN A 51 26.73 -0.94 -24.64
CA ASN A 51 27.95 -0.13 -24.73
C ASN A 51 28.69 -0.31 -26.07
N ARG A 52 28.86 -1.55 -26.53
CA ARG A 52 29.50 -1.82 -27.83
C ARG A 52 28.70 -1.21 -28.97
N ASN A 53 27.36 -1.30 -28.94
CA ASN A 53 26.50 -0.69 -29.98
C ASN A 53 26.54 0.84 -29.97
N SER A 54 26.90 1.45 -28.84
CA SER A 54 27.10 2.90 -28.71
C SER A 54 28.54 3.36 -29.05
N GLY A 55 29.38 2.46 -29.55
CA GLY A 55 30.77 2.75 -29.89
C GLY A 55 31.76 2.71 -28.71
N GLY A 56 31.34 2.23 -27.56
CA GLY A 56 32.18 2.03 -26.37
C GLY A 56 32.76 0.60 -26.30
N GLY A 57 33.54 0.34 -25.25
CA GLY A 57 34.02 -0.98 -24.89
C GLY A 57 33.12 -1.70 -23.90
N ASP A 58 33.50 -2.92 -23.51
CA ASP A 58 32.81 -3.65 -22.47
C ASP A 58 33.00 -2.96 -21.10
N TYR A 59 31.88 -2.67 -20.43
CA TYR A 59 31.90 -2.13 -19.06
C TYR A 59 32.33 -3.22 -18.06
N TYR A 60 31.75 -4.42 -18.21
CA TYR A 60 32.16 -5.61 -17.48
C TYR A 60 33.19 -6.34 -18.32
N ASP A 61 34.46 -6.28 -17.92
CA ASP A 61 35.53 -7.00 -18.59
C ASP A 61 35.40 -8.53 -18.42
N LYS A 62 36.27 -9.27 -19.08
CA LYS A 62 36.20 -10.74 -19.05
C LYS A 62 36.29 -11.29 -17.63
N ASN A 63 37.21 -10.77 -16.80
CA ASN A 63 37.38 -11.25 -15.43
C ASN A 63 36.14 -10.97 -14.58
N TYR A 64 35.54 -9.79 -14.73
CA TYR A 64 34.29 -9.46 -14.05
C TYR A 64 33.14 -10.39 -14.49
N MET A 65 32.99 -10.60 -15.78
CA MET A 65 31.99 -11.51 -16.34
C MET A 65 32.16 -12.95 -15.83
N ASP A 66 33.39 -13.44 -15.72
CA ASP A 66 33.65 -14.77 -15.18
C ASP A 66 33.21 -14.90 -13.70
N HIS A 67 33.40 -13.87 -12.89
CA HIS A 67 32.90 -13.84 -11.50
C HIS A 67 31.38 -13.75 -11.43
N ILE A 68 30.74 -12.92 -12.28
CA ILE A 68 29.28 -12.84 -12.34
C ILE A 68 28.69 -14.21 -12.72
N TYR A 69 29.26 -14.87 -13.72
CA TYR A 69 28.81 -16.17 -14.17
C TYR A 69 29.00 -17.26 -13.10
N ALA A 70 30.15 -17.28 -12.44
CA ALA A 70 30.44 -18.22 -11.37
C ALA A 70 29.42 -18.08 -10.21
N TYR A 71 29.15 -16.86 -9.77
CA TYR A 71 28.15 -16.63 -8.73
C TYR A 71 26.73 -16.93 -9.21
N TYR A 72 26.37 -16.58 -10.45
CA TYR A 72 25.06 -16.85 -11.04
C TYR A 72 24.77 -18.37 -11.09
N THR A 73 25.77 -19.18 -11.45
CA THR A 73 25.59 -20.63 -11.58
C THR A 73 25.72 -21.39 -10.27
N ASP A 74 26.57 -20.92 -9.35
CA ASP A 74 26.80 -21.57 -8.06
C ASP A 74 27.02 -20.54 -6.94
N PRO A 75 25.95 -19.91 -6.42
CA PRO A 75 26.04 -18.90 -5.37
C PRO A 75 26.48 -19.46 -4.02
N LYS A 76 26.48 -20.80 -3.83
CA LYS A 76 26.88 -21.42 -2.57
C LYS A 76 28.41 -21.51 -2.41
N HIS A 77 29.12 -21.68 -3.51
CA HIS A 77 30.58 -21.86 -3.50
C HIS A 77 31.34 -20.63 -4.02
N ASN A 78 30.66 -19.60 -4.48
CA ASN A 78 31.24 -18.35 -4.95
C ASN A 78 30.80 -17.18 -4.07
N LEU A 79 31.66 -16.16 -3.96
CA LEU A 79 31.34 -14.95 -3.20
C LEU A 79 30.63 -13.92 -4.10
N PRO A 80 29.65 -13.16 -3.56
CA PRO A 80 28.97 -12.10 -4.30
C PRO A 80 29.85 -10.85 -4.49
N VAL A 81 31.07 -10.86 -4.00
CA VAL A 81 32.01 -9.73 -4.03
C VAL A 81 33.44 -10.25 -4.19
N PHE A 82 34.24 -9.53 -4.96
CA PHE A 82 35.67 -9.80 -5.10
C PHE A 82 36.47 -8.50 -5.17
N ILE A 83 37.77 -8.57 -4.97
CA ILE A 83 38.67 -7.41 -5.04
C ILE A 83 38.99 -7.14 -6.51
N ASP A 84 38.90 -5.87 -6.92
CA ASP A 84 39.29 -5.42 -8.27
C ASP A 84 40.78 -5.72 -8.49
N PRO A 85 41.15 -6.54 -9.49
CA PRO A 85 42.55 -6.87 -9.74
C PRO A 85 43.42 -5.66 -10.06
N SER A 86 42.80 -4.58 -10.57
CA SER A 86 43.51 -3.33 -10.91
C SER A 86 43.61 -2.36 -9.73
N ASN A 87 42.83 -2.57 -8.68
CA ASN A 87 42.81 -1.71 -7.49
C ASN A 87 42.48 -2.48 -6.20
N PRO A 88 43.47 -2.86 -5.39
CA PRO A 88 43.26 -3.65 -4.17
C PRO A 88 42.35 -3.01 -3.12
N ASN A 89 42.06 -1.71 -3.24
CA ASN A 89 41.21 -0.98 -2.32
C ASN A 89 39.76 -0.89 -2.82
N LYS A 90 39.43 -1.53 -3.95
CA LYS A 90 38.10 -1.49 -4.55
C LYS A 90 37.49 -2.88 -4.59
N TYR A 91 36.23 -2.96 -4.14
CA TYR A 91 35.41 -4.17 -4.26
C TYR A 91 34.50 -4.08 -5.48
N LEU A 92 34.36 -5.17 -6.18
CA LEU A 92 33.43 -5.38 -7.29
C LEU A 92 32.35 -6.37 -6.85
N TYR A 93 31.11 -6.11 -7.23
CA TYR A 93 29.95 -6.87 -6.80
C TYR A 93 29.37 -7.67 -7.95
N CYS A 94 29.16 -8.97 -7.74
CA CYS A 94 28.58 -9.91 -8.73
C CYS A 94 27.35 -10.64 -8.19
N GLY A 95 26.72 -10.09 -7.13
CA GLY A 95 25.50 -10.66 -6.57
C GLY A 95 24.34 -10.73 -7.58
N ASN A 96 23.44 -11.68 -7.33
CA ASN A 96 22.25 -11.90 -8.15
C ASN A 96 21.02 -11.86 -7.25
N THR A 97 20.59 -10.65 -6.86
CA THR A 97 19.47 -10.45 -5.94
C THR A 97 18.23 -10.04 -6.73
N ASP A 98 17.13 -10.75 -6.53
CA ASP A 98 15.81 -10.27 -6.97
C ASP A 98 15.31 -9.19 -6.01
N TRP A 99 15.55 -7.93 -6.39
CA TRP A 99 15.18 -6.77 -5.58
C TRP A 99 13.67 -6.59 -5.42
N ILE A 100 12.87 -7.08 -6.37
CA ILE A 100 11.41 -7.05 -6.22
C ILE A 100 10.99 -8.01 -5.11
N ASP A 101 11.51 -9.22 -5.16
CA ASP A 101 11.18 -10.24 -4.14
C ASP A 101 11.74 -9.87 -2.78
N GLU A 102 12.91 -9.23 -2.73
CA GLU A 102 13.50 -8.75 -1.47
C GLU A 102 12.71 -7.58 -0.86
N THR A 103 12.13 -6.71 -1.67
CA THR A 103 11.50 -5.48 -1.18
C THR A 103 9.98 -5.56 -1.04
N ILE A 104 9.31 -6.41 -1.82
CA ILE A 104 7.84 -6.49 -1.87
C ILE A 104 7.32 -7.76 -1.21
N LYS A 105 6.39 -7.61 -0.27
CA LYS A 105 5.66 -8.72 0.36
C LYS A 105 4.76 -9.41 -0.64
N ASP A 106 4.67 -10.73 -0.55
CA ASP A 106 3.72 -11.52 -1.35
C ASP A 106 2.29 -11.30 -0.89
N ASN A 107 2.09 -11.11 0.40
CA ASN A 107 0.77 -11.00 1.00
C ASN A 107 0.76 -9.94 2.09
N THR A 108 -0.34 -9.19 2.16
CA THR A 108 -0.61 -8.23 3.22
C THR A 108 -2.02 -8.42 3.78
N LEU A 109 -2.19 -8.21 5.07
CA LEU A 109 -3.48 -8.34 5.74
C LEU A 109 -4.21 -7.00 5.73
N MET A 110 -5.50 -7.05 5.41
CA MET A 110 -6.44 -5.95 5.60
C MET A 110 -7.58 -6.43 6.53
N GLN A 111 -7.88 -5.61 7.51
CA GLN A 111 -8.94 -5.87 8.49
C GLN A 111 -9.89 -4.69 8.53
N GLN A 112 -11.17 -4.97 8.42
CA GLN A 112 -12.22 -3.95 8.51
C GLN A 112 -13.29 -4.40 9.49
N TYR A 113 -13.65 -3.52 10.39
CA TYR A 113 -14.70 -3.72 11.39
C TYR A 113 -15.72 -2.60 11.29
N THR A 114 -16.98 -2.95 11.38
CA THR A 114 -18.06 -1.96 11.41
C THR A 114 -19.10 -2.38 12.44
N LEU A 115 -19.38 -1.49 13.38
CA LEU A 115 -20.47 -1.61 14.32
C LEU A 115 -21.52 -0.55 13.97
N SER A 116 -22.76 -0.93 13.89
CA SER A 116 -23.85 0.02 13.63
C SER A 116 -25.06 -0.25 14.53
N LEU A 117 -25.74 0.83 14.87
CA LEU A 117 -26.96 0.86 15.64
C LEU A 117 -28.01 1.61 14.82
N ASN A 118 -29.17 0.99 14.64
CA ASN A 118 -30.32 1.58 13.94
C ASN A 118 -31.57 1.37 14.79
N GLY A 119 -32.46 2.37 14.84
CA GLY A 119 -33.73 2.24 15.55
C GLY A 119 -34.50 3.53 15.57
N GLY A 120 -35.68 3.45 16.19
CA GLY A 120 -36.56 4.60 16.35
C GLY A 120 -37.81 4.27 17.16
N SER A 121 -38.54 5.29 17.49
CA SER A 121 -39.82 5.20 18.21
C SER A 121 -40.68 6.38 17.78
N GLY A 122 -41.68 6.13 16.97
CA GLY A 122 -42.72 7.06 16.51
C GLY A 122 -42.29 8.46 16.11
N LYS A 123 -41.64 9.18 17.00
CA LYS A 123 -41.18 10.57 16.82
C LYS A 123 -39.68 10.71 16.57
N THR A 124 -38.89 9.71 16.90
CA THR A 124 -37.41 9.82 16.84
C THR A 124 -36.84 8.59 16.16
N ALA A 125 -36.03 8.81 15.13
CA ALA A 125 -35.29 7.77 14.45
C ALA A 125 -33.79 8.10 14.45
N TYR A 126 -32.96 7.12 14.71
CA TYR A 126 -31.51 7.27 14.85
C TYR A 126 -30.76 6.18 14.07
N TYR A 127 -29.60 6.56 13.59
CA TYR A 127 -28.60 5.66 13.04
C TYR A 127 -27.23 6.11 13.51
N GLY A 128 -26.47 5.19 14.07
CA GLY A 128 -25.07 5.38 14.43
C GLY A 128 -24.22 4.30 13.83
N SER A 129 -22.99 4.63 13.43
CA SER A 129 -22.01 3.62 13.05
C SER A 129 -20.59 4.05 13.36
N ILE A 130 -19.77 3.08 13.74
CA ILE A 130 -18.34 3.21 13.95
C ILE A 130 -17.67 2.22 13.02
N GLY A 131 -16.68 2.67 12.28
CA GLY A 131 -15.88 1.84 11.39
C GLY A 131 -14.40 1.98 11.66
N PHE A 132 -13.67 0.88 11.59
CA PHE A 132 -12.22 0.82 11.67
C PHE A 132 -11.69 -0.02 10.52
N LEU A 133 -10.65 0.48 9.85
CA LEU A 133 -9.91 -0.20 8.80
C LEU A 133 -8.43 -0.14 9.17
N ASP A 134 -7.77 -1.29 9.13
CA ASP A 134 -6.30 -1.42 9.23
C ASP A 134 -5.81 -2.23 8.04
N GLN A 135 -4.93 -1.65 7.24
CA GLN A 135 -4.36 -2.26 6.04
C GLN A 135 -2.85 -2.14 6.11
N GLY A 136 -2.18 -3.28 6.13
CA GLY A 136 -0.73 -3.36 5.99
C GLY A 136 -0.27 -2.98 4.60
N GLY A 137 0.90 -2.40 4.51
CA GLY A 137 1.52 -2.07 3.24
C GLY A 137 2.31 -3.21 2.61
N THR A 138 2.85 -2.97 1.45
CA THR A 138 3.46 -3.99 0.59
C THR A 138 4.97 -4.09 0.72
N LEU A 139 5.63 -3.20 1.46
CA LEU A 139 7.08 -3.20 1.60
C LEU A 139 7.56 -4.13 2.72
N LYS A 140 8.59 -4.95 2.46
CA LYS A 140 9.16 -5.89 3.45
C LYS A 140 9.93 -5.17 4.57
N HIS A 141 10.71 -4.17 4.21
CA HIS A 141 11.66 -3.49 5.11
C HIS A 141 11.18 -2.14 5.62
N TYR A 142 9.91 -1.83 5.40
CA TYR A 142 9.25 -0.63 5.89
C TYR A 142 7.85 -0.97 6.41
N ASP A 143 7.45 -0.39 7.53
CA ASP A 143 6.14 -0.62 8.13
C ASP A 143 5.12 0.39 7.55
N ASP A 144 4.96 0.37 6.24
CA ASP A 144 3.94 1.14 5.55
C ASP A 144 2.55 0.61 5.92
N LYS A 145 1.64 1.52 6.26
CA LYS A 145 0.30 1.15 6.69
C LYS A 145 -0.72 2.25 6.43
N TYR A 146 -1.96 1.82 6.29
CA TYR A 146 -3.11 2.69 6.17
C TYR A 146 -4.15 2.32 7.22
N ARG A 147 -4.53 3.29 8.05
CA ARG A 147 -5.59 3.15 9.05
C ARG A 147 -6.65 4.20 8.83
N ARG A 148 -7.90 3.82 8.97
CA ARG A 148 -9.02 4.73 8.91
C ARG A 148 -10.02 4.43 10.01
N PHE A 149 -10.37 5.46 10.75
CA PHE A 149 -11.45 5.45 11.73
C PHE A 149 -12.55 6.39 11.28
N ASN A 150 -13.79 5.93 11.31
CA ASN A 150 -14.93 6.76 10.92
C ASN A 150 -16.11 6.56 11.88
N VAL A 151 -16.79 7.67 12.17
CA VAL A 151 -18.02 7.69 12.95
C VAL A 151 -19.08 8.41 12.13
N ASN A 152 -20.28 7.84 12.08
CA ASN A 152 -21.44 8.49 11.50
C ASN A 152 -22.58 8.45 12.50
N LEU A 153 -23.27 9.58 12.65
CA LEU A 153 -24.45 9.72 13.48
C LEU A 153 -25.52 10.48 12.69
N ASN A 154 -26.70 9.89 12.59
CA ASN A 154 -27.88 10.53 12.04
C ASN A 154 -29.02 10.41 13.05
N LEU A 155 -29.61 11.53 13.44
CA LEU A 155 -30.75 11.61 14.30
C LEU A 155 -31.81 12.46 13.63
N THR A 156 -33.04 11.98 13.63
CA THR A 156 -34.21 12.75 13.21
C THR A 156 -35.25 12.65 14.30
N SER A 157 -35.77 13.76 14.77
CA SER A 157 -36.79 13.80 15.83
C SER A 157 -37.87 14.84 15.52
N ASP A 158 -39.11 14.40 15.57
CA ASP A 158 -40.29 15.28 15.52
C ASP A 158 -40.57 15.78 16.94
N VAL A 159 -39.99 16.94 17.29
CA VAL A 159 -40.09 17.51 18.65
C VAL A 159 -41.52 17.99 18.92
N THR A 160 -42.17 18.58 17.92
CA THR A 160 -43.57 18.98 17.91
C THR A 160 -44.19 18.65 16.55
N ASN A 161 -45.51 18.86 16.40
CA ASN A 161 -46.19 18.64 15.12
C ASN A 161 -45.74 19.59 13.99
N TRP A 162 -45.07 20.69 14.36
CA TRP A 162 -44.53 21.68 13.42
C TRP A 162 -43.02 21.78 13.40
N LEU A 163 -42.29 21.11 14.34
CA LEU A 163 -40.84 21.18 14.44
C LEU A 163 -40.22 19.82 14.36
N GLN A 164 -39.43 19.61 13.29
CA GLN A 164 -38.57 18.45 13.13
C GLN A 164 -37.09 18.86 13.23
N VAL A 165 -36.33 18.19 14.06
CA VAL A 165 -34.87 18.40 14.23
C VAL A 165 -34.13 17.25 13.55
N ARG A 166 -33.12 17.58 12.76
CA ARG A 166 -32.22 16.61 12.12
C ARG A 166 -30.78 16.94 12.48
N LEU A 167 -30.08 15.98 13.05
CA LEU A 167 -28.65 16.05 13.31
C LEU A 167 -27.92 15.03 12.43
N LYS A 168 -26.94 15.47 11.70
CA LYS A 168 -26.05 14.59 10.93
C LYS A 168 -24.61 14.94 11.27
N THR A 169 -23.87 13.97 11.81
CA THR A 169 -22.46 14.11 12.14
C THR A 169 -21.67 13.03 11.43
N VAL A 170 -20.56 13.43 10.82
CA VAL A 170 -19.59 12.52 10.18
C VAL A 170 -18.23 12.92 10.67
N TYR A 171 -17.50 11.98 11.24
CA TYR A 171 -16.11 12.13 11.61
C TYR A 171 -15.28 11.08 10.91
N ASN A 172 -14.20 11.51 10.27
CA ASN A 172 -13.24 10.63 9.62
C ASN A 172 -11.84 11.03 10.07
N ASN A 173 -11.06 10.04 10.47
CA ASN A 173 -9.64 10.18 10.74
C ASN A 173 -8.90 9.12 9.91
N THR A 174 -7.89 9.55 9.17
CA THR A 174 -7.07 8.69 8.33
C THR A 174 -5.61 8.89 8.71
N TYR A 175 -4.93 7.77 8.99
CA TYR A 175 -3.50 7.73 9.19
C TYR A 175 -2.87 6.93 8.06
N ARG A 176 -1.88 7.52 7.39
CA ARG A 176 -1.10 6.86 6.35
C ARG A 176 0.38 7.01 6.67
N ASP A 177 1.09 5.90 6.74
CA ASP A 177 2.54 5.87 6.80
C ASP A 177 3.08 5.34 5.47
N ALA A 178 4.00 6.07 4.86
CA ALA A 178 4.59 5.74 3.58
C ALA A 178 6.06 6.19 3.56
N PRO A 179 6.95 5.47 2.85
CA PRO A 179 8.35 5.84 2.76
C PRO A 179 8.52 7.24 2.16
N TYR A 180 9.52 7.95 2.66
CA TYR A 180 9.88 9.27 2.14
C TYR A 180 10.36 9.14 0.68
N GLY A 181 9.81 9.95 -0.21
CA GLY A 181 10.14 9.93 -1.65
C GLY A 181 9.03 9.46 -2.57
N SER A 182 7.87 9.00 -2.07
CA SER A 182 6.69 8.93 -2.90
C SER A 182 6.26 10.36 -3.26
N ASN A 183 6.09 10.66 -4.54
CA ASN A 183 5.80 12.00 -5.10
C ASN A 183 4.47 12.63 -4.64
N ASN A 184 4.13 12.55 -3.39
CA ASN A 184 3.04 13.28 -2.77
C ASN A 184 3.61 14.57 -2.17
N SER A 185 3.82 15.55 -3.04
CA SER A 185 4.38 16.87 -2.69
C SER A 185 3.49 17.71 -1.76
N ASP A 186 2.28 17.28 -1.40
CA ASP A 186 1.31 18.15 -0.74
C ASP A 186 0.82 17.72 0.65
N GLU A 187 1.17 16.54 1.18
CA GLU A 187 0.58 16.10 2.46
C GLU A 187 1.56 15.84 3.61
N THR A 188 2.86 15.95 3.42
CA THR A 188 3.82 15.37 4.37
C THR A 188 4.42 16.31 5.39
N ALA A 189 4.10 17.58 5.39
CA ALA A 189 4.69 18.55 6.31
C ALA A 189 3.90 18.76 7.62
N GLN A 190 2.63 18.34 7.71
CA GLN A 190 1.78 18.67 8.87
C GLN A 190 1.55 17.54 9.88
N ASP A 191 1.81 16.28 9.53
CA ASP A 191 1.46 15.14 10.40
C ASP A 191 2.62 14.63 11.28
N ARG A 192 3.73 15.35 11.36
CA ARG A 192 4.85 15.02 12.25
C ARG A 192 4.90 15.94 13.46
N LYS A 193 3.84 15.94 14.26
CA LYS A 193 3.88 16.44 15.64
C LYS A 193 3.15 15.49 16.57
#